data_54b07f52f2eb0ad6cee22cdf5858adc6
#
_entry.id   54b07f52f2eb0ad6cee22cdf5858adc6
#
_cell.length_a   1.000
_cell.length_b   1.000
_cell.length_c   1.000
_cell.angle_alpha   90.00
_cell.angle_beta   90.00
_cell.angle_gamma   90.00
#
_symmetry.space_group_name_H-M   'P 1'
#
loop_
_entity.id
_entity.type
_entity.pdbx_description
1 polymer ?
#
loop_
_entity_poly.entity_id
_entity_poly.type
_entity_poly.pdbx_seq_one_letter_code
_entity_poly.pdbx_strand_id
1 'polypeptide(L)'
;QIVHWLMDETAGFARKGQELQRIRPADIAVLVRTGKEAAAVRRALAKRSVASVYLSDQDSVFASGEAQDLLLWLRAVAAPLDGLAVRAGLATPMMDLSFDELAWLASDDEAFDARSEQMKELHSVWLRLGVLAMLRQTLYRFNLPARWLPKTGGERRLTNYLHLAELLQSAGAQLEGEQALIRWLATQIESPGATGDAQIVRLESDADLVKVVTVH
;
A
#
# COMPACT_ATOMS: atom_id res chain seq x y z
N GLN A 1 9.19 26.42 10.80
CA GLN A 1 10.65 26.34 10.66
C GLN A 1 11.04 25.49 9.44
N ILE A 2 10.61 24.21 9.31
CA ILE A 2 10.93 23.32 8.17
C ILE A 2 10.59 23.98 6.83
N VAL A 3 9.37 24.51 6.68
CA VAL A 3 8.94 25.22 5.46
C VAL A 3 9.82 26.44 5.17
N HIS A 4 10.22 27.16 6.21
CA HIS A 4 11.13 28.30 6.07
C HIS A 4 12.48 27.87 5.52
N TRP A 5 13.06 26.80 6.05
CA TRP A 5 14.33 26.26 5.54
C TRP A 5 14.24 25.77 4.10
N LEU A 6 13.13 25.12 3.73
CA LEU A 6 12.92 24.65 2.35
C LEU A 6 12.69 25.78 1.33
N MET A 7 12.22 26.95 1.81
CA MET A 7 12.02 28.15 0.97
C MET A 7 13.26 29.05 0.92
N ASP A 8 14.17 28.91 1.88
CA ASP A 8 15.39 29.72 1.97
C ASP A 8 16.46 29.15 1.03
N GLU A 9 16.82 29.93 0.01
CA GLU A 9 17.85 29.53 -0.96
C GLU A 9 19.26 29.46 -0.36
N THR A 10 19.48 30.07 0.80
CA THR A 10 20.76 30.04 1.52
C THR A 10 20.83 28.90 2.53
N ALA A 11 19.74 28.21 2.81
CA ALA A 11 19.71 27.06 3.72
C ALA A 11 20.31 25.83 3.05
N GLY A 12 21.39 25.32 3.59
CA GLY A 12 22.08 24.16 3.03
C GLY A 12 23.27 23.68 3.85
N PHE A 13 23.97 22.69 3.30
CA PHE A 13 25.16 22.08 3.88
C PHE A 13 26.38 22.46 3.03
N ALA A 14 27.45 22.88 3.65
CA ALA A 14 28.74 23.03 2.99
C ALA A 14 29.81 22.29 3.77
N ARG A 15 30.56 21.42 3.12
CA ARG A 15 31.83 20.92 3.66
C ARG A 15 32.94 21.90 3.26
N LYS A 16 33.99 22.01 4.11
CA LYS A 16 35.12 22.89 3.84
C LYS A 16 35.68 22.64 2.44
N GLY A 17 35.60 23.67 1.56
CA GLY A 17 36.07 23.59 0.18
C GLY A 17 35.08 23.03 -0.86
N GLN A 18 33.81 22.83 -0.51
CA GLN A 18 32.75 22.41 -1.43
C GLN A 18 31.68 23.52 -1.56
N GLU A 19 30.96 23.51 -2.68
CA GLU A 19 29.80 24.39 -2.89
C GLU A 19 28.67 24.06 -1.90
N LEU A 20 27.85 25.09 -1.60
CA LEU A 20 26.67 24.95 -0.76
C LEU A 20 25.65 24.01 -1.42
N GLN A 21 25.38 22.88 -0.81
CA GLN A 21 24.30 21.98 -1.22
C GLN A 21 23.01 22.41 -0.51
N ARG A 22 22.02 22.88 -1.31
CA ARG A 22 20.72 23.32 -0.79
C ARG A 22 20.01 22.19 -0.05
N ILE A 23 19.36 22.52 1.07
CA ILE A 23 18.59 21.56 1.86
C ILE A 23 17.34 21.10 1.08
N ARG A 24 17.09 19.80 1.05
CA ARG A 24 15.91 19.19 0.43
C ARG A 24 15.05 18.52 1.49
N PRO A 25 13.77 18.24 1.22
CA PRO A 25 12.90 17.49 2.14
C PRO A 25 13.55 16.20 2.65
N ALA A 26 14.23 15.45 1.79
CA ALA A 26 14.94 14.21 2.12
C ALA A 26 16.06 14.37 3.15
N ASP A 27 16.60 15.57 3.30
CA ASP A 27 17.70 15.88 4.23
C ASP A 27 17.18 16.21 5.64
N ILE A 28 15.85 16.26 5.83
CA ILE A 28 15.21 16.64 7.09
C ILE A 28 14.60 15.42 7.76
N ALA A 29 14.98 15.18 9.01
CA ALA A 29 14.34 14.20 9.88
C ALA A 29 13.73 14.89 11.11
N VAL A 30 12.47 14.56 11.41
CA VAL A 30 11.76 15.01 12.62
C VAL A 30 11.66 13.84 13.58
N LEU A 31 12.32 13.94 14.71
CA LEU A 31 12.30 12.93 15.75
C LEU A 31 11.09 13.15 16.67
N VAL A 32 10.30 12.11 16.89
CA VAL A 32 9.12 12.11 17.76
C VAL A 32 9.17 10.92 18.71
N ARG A 33 8.39 10.98 19.79
CA ARG A 33 8.35 9.90 20.78
C ARG A 33 7.21 8.91 20.56
N THR A 34 6.16 9.34 19.86
CA THR A 34 4.96 8.52 19.67
C THR A 34 4.40 8.66 18.26
N GLY A 35 3.67 7.63 17.79
CA GLY A 35 2.95 7.68 16.52
C GLY A 35 1.88 8.78 16.46
N LYS A 36 1.30 9.18 17.63
CA LYS A 36 0.37 10.32 17.69
C LYS A 36 1.05 11.64 17.38
N GLU A 37 2.27 11.84 17.88
CA GLU A 37 3.09 13.02 17.58
C GLU A 37 3.50 13.00 16.08
N ALA A 38 3.90 11.84 15.56
CA ALA A 38 4.21 11.67 14.13
C ALA A 38 3.02 12.07 13.25
N ALA A 39 1.82 11.59 13.55
CA ALA A 39 0.61 11.94 12.82
C ALA A 39 0.29 13.44 12.88
N ALA A 40 0.53 14.10 14.03
CA ALA A 40 0.33 15.53 14.19
C ALA A 40 1.32 16.35 13.33
N VAL A 41 2.61 15.96 13.34
CA VAL A 41 3.66 16.58 12.52
C VAL A 41 3.34 16.44 11.03
N ARG A 42 3.00 15.22 10.58
CA ARG A 42 2.66 14.96 9.18
C ARG A 42 1.47 15.80 8.72
N ARG A 43 0.40 15.88 9.53
CA ARG A 43 -0.75 16.75 9.21
C ARG A 43 -0.35 18.23 9.10
N ALA A 44 0.55 18.69 9.95
CA ALA A 44 1.03 20.08 9.92
C ALA A 44 1.89 20.36 8.67
N LEU A 45 2.70 19.41 8.22
CA LEU A 45 3.48 19.48 6.98
C LEU A 45 2.57 19.43 5.74
N ALA A 46 1.61 18.51 5.70
CA ALA A 46 0.66 18.38 4.60
C ALA A 46 -0.18 19.63 4.37
N LYS A 47 -0.64 20.31 5.46
CA LYS A 47 -1.32 21.63 5.38
C LYS A 47 -0.48 22.72 4.73
N ARG A 48 0.82 22.51 4.59
CA ARG A 48 1.80 23.45 3.98
C ARG A 48 2.40 22.89 2.69
N SER A 49 1.76 21.88 2.11
CA SER A 49 2.21 21.20 0.88
C SER A 49 3.62 20.63 0.97
N VAL A 50 4.08 20.28 2.19
CA VAL A 50 5.34 19.57 2.38
C VAL A 50 5.04 18.08 2.55
N ALA A 51 5.51 17.28 1.60
CA ALA A 51 5.37 15.83 1.64
C ALA A 51 6.25 15.23 2.75
N SER A 52 5.74 14.26 3.47
CA SER A 52 6.46 13.62 4.58
C SER A 52 6.11 12.15 4.72
N VAL A 53 7.08 11.36 5.14
CA VAL A 53 6.94 9.94 5.46
C VAL A 53 7.17 9.72 6.96
N TYR A 54 6.41 8.80 7.54
CA TYR A 54 6.64 8.32 8.90
C TYR A 54 7.43 7.01 8.82
N LEU A 55 8.60 7.02 9.43
CA LEU A 55 9.46 5.86 9.56
C LEU A 55 9.32 5.33 10.99
N SER A 56 8.56 4.26 11.14
CA SER A 56 8.54 3.48 12.37
C SER A 56 9.20 2.15 12.08
N ASP A 57 10.18 1.76 12.86
CA ASP A 57 10.80 0.43 12.78
C ASP A 57 9.80 -0.70 13.10
N GLN A 58 8.56 -0.33 13.50
CA GLN A 58 7.51 -1.26 13.88
C GLN A 58 6.27 -1.22 12.98
N ASP A 59 6.25 -0.39 11.93
CA ASP A 59 5.10 -0.35 11.02
C ASP A 59 5.10 -1.59 10.10
N SER A 60 4.37 -2.59 10.52
CA SER A 60 4.10 -3.77 9.70
C SER A 60 3.28 -3.38 8.47
N VAL A 61 3.64 -3.88 7.28
CA VAL A 61 2.85 -3.71 6.06
C VAL A 61 1.43 -4.25 6.21
N PHE A 62 1.19 -5.17 7.14
CA PHE A 62 -0.14 -5.68 7.45
C PHE A 62 -1.05 -4.67 8.17
N ALA A 63 -0.51 -3.59 8.74
CA ALA A 63 -1.28 -2.48 9.28
C ALA A 63 -1.73 -1.48 8.20
N SER A 64 -1.32 -1.66 6.95
CA SER A 64 -1.67 -0.77 5.84
C SER A 64 -3.10 -1.00 5.34
N GLY A 65 -3.68 0.01 4.68
CA GLY A 65 -4.96 -0.13 4.00
C GLY A 65 -4.91 -1.16 2.87
N GLU A 66 -3.77 -1.27 2.19
CA GLU A 66 -3.55 -2.24 1.12
C GLU A 66 -3.68 -3.69 1.60
N ALA A 67 -3.32 -3.98 2.85
CA ALA A 67 -3.50 -5.33 3.41
C ALA A 67 -4.99 -5.67 3.58
N GLN A 68 -5.79 -4.71 4.05
CA GLN A 68 -7.25 -4.89 4.18
C GLN A 68 -7.91 -5.05 2.81
N ASP A 69 -7.52 -4.22 1.84
CA ASP A 69 -8.01 -4.31 0.46
C ASP A 69 -7.67 -5.66 -0.16
N LEU A 70 -6.43 -6.14 0.02
CA LEU A 70 -6.00 -7.46 -0.45
C LEU A 70 -6.78 -8.60 0.20
N LEU A 71 -7.10 -8.51 1.50
CA LEU A 71 -7.92 -9.52 2.16
C LEU A 71 -9.30 -9.66 1.51
N LEU A 72 -9.95 -8.54 1.20
CA LEU A 72 -11.24 -8.55 0.50
C LEU A 72 -11.09 -9.07 -0.94
N TRP A 73 -10.02 -8.69 -1.62
CA TRP A 73 -9.71 -9.16 -2.97
C TRP A 73 -9.48 -10.66 -3.02
N LEU A 74 -8.67 -11.22 -2.11
CA LEU A 74 -8.42 -12.65 -2.03
C LEU A 74 -9.71 -13.44 -1.78
N ARG A 75 -10.60 -12.93 -0.92
CA ARG A 75 -11.93 -13.53 -0.68
C ARG A 75 -12.79 -13.52 -1.94
N ALA A 76 -12.80 -12.44 -2.70
CA ALA A 76 -13.53 -12.32 -3.95
C ALA A 76 -13.02 -13.30 -5.01
N VAL A 77 -11.71 -13.41 -5.16
CA VAL A 77 -11.08 -14.33 -6.12
C VAL A 77 -11.29 -15.80 -5.71
N ALA A 78 -11.21 -16.13 -4.40
CA ALA A 78 -11.44 -17.49 -3.91
C ALA A 78 -12.91 -17.93 -3.98
N ALA A 79 -13.85 -16.99 -4.06
CA ALA A 79 -15.30 -17.27 -4.14
C ALA A 79 -15.96 -16.45 -5.26
N PRO A 80 -15.61 -16.72 -6.55
CA PRO A 80 -16.03 -15.89 -7.67
C PRO A 80 -17.54 -15.97 -7.97
N LEU A 81 -18.26 -16.92 -7.37
CA LEU A 81 -19.71 -17.06 -7.46
C LEU A 81 -20.44 -16.36 -6.30
N ASP A 82 -19.72 -15.93 -5.28
CA ASP A 82 -20.29 -15.11 -4.19
C ASP A 82 -20.33 -13.63 -4.62
N GLY A 83 -21.49 -13.19 -5.07
CA GLY A 83 -21.68 -11.82 -5.54
C GLY A 83 -21.40 -10.76 -4.47
N LEU A 84 -21.56 -11.06 -3.19
CA LEU A 84 -21.21 -10.14 -2.10
C LEU A 84 -19.70 -10.02 -1.96
N ALA A 85 -18.98 -11.13 -1.99
CA ALA A 85 -17.52 -11.12 -1.93
C ALA A 85 -16.91 -10.38 -3.14
N VAL A 86 -17.44 -10.65 -4.35
CA VAL A 86 -17.00 -9.97 -5.58
C VAL A 86 -17.23 -8.46 -5.49
N ARG A 87 -18.43 -8.02 -5.09
CA ARG A 87 -18.74 -6.59 -4.90
C ARG A 87 -17.83 -5.94 -3.86
N ALA A 88 -17.59 -6.61 -2.72
CA ALA A 88 -16.70 -6.11 -1.69
C ALA A 88 -15.26 -5.94 -2.20
N GLY A 89 -14.73 -6.92 -2.95
CA GLY A 89 -13.41 -6.83 -3.57
C GLY A 89 -13.28 -5.69 -4.58
N LEU A 90 -14.29 -5.53 -5.44
CA LEU A 90 -14.33 -4.45 -6.45
C LEU A 90 -14.49 -3.05 -5.83
N ALA A 91 -15.17 -2.93 -4.68
CA ALA A 91 -15.38 -1.66 -4.00
C ALA A 91 -14.19 -1.19 -3.14
N THR A 92 -13.11 -1.97 -3.09
CA THR A 92 -11.91 -1.59 -2.33
C THR A 92 -11.22 -0.36 -2.94
N PRO A 93 -10.60 0.51 -2.11
CA PRO A 93 -9.73 1.59 -2.60
C PRO A 93 -8.62 1.11 -3.53
N MET A 94 -8.16 -0.14 -3.39
CA MET A 94 -7.17 -0.76 -4.27
C MET A 94 -7.63 -0.78 -5.73
N MET A 95 -8.89 -1.10 -5.99
CA MET A 95 -9.42 -1.17 -7.36
C MET A 95 -9.63 0.21 -8.00
N ASP A 96 -9.69 1.25 -7.16
CA ASP A 96 -9.75 2.65 -7.61
C ASP A 96 -10.91 2.93 -8.57
N LEU A 97 -12.05 2.26 -8.35
CA LEU A 97 -13.27 2.51 -9.12
C LEU A 97 -13.98 3.74 -8.56
N SER A 98 -14.52 4.56 -9.46
CA SER A 98 -15.37 5.69 -9.11
C SER A 98 -16.73 5.24 -8.61
N PHE A 99 -17.46 6.13 -7.93
CA PHE A 99 -18.84 5.84 -7.51
C PHE A 99 -19.76 5.53 -8.71
N ASP A 100 -19.55 6.19 -9.84
CA ASP A 100 -20.31 5.96 -11.07
C ASP A 100 -20.02 4.57 -11.66
N GLU A 101 -18.75 4.14 -11.68
CA GLU A 101 -18.36 2.79 -12.10
C GLU A 101 -18.98 1.73 -11.18
N LEU A 102 -18.97 1.95 -9.86
CA LEU A 102 -19.57 1.04 -8.89
C LEU A 102 -21.11 1.00 -9.02
N ALA A 103 -21.76 2.15 -9.22
CA ALA A 103 -23.19 2.22 -9.44
C ALA A 103 -23.61 1.51 -10.73
N TRP A 104 -22.83 1.69 -11.80
CA TRP A 104 -23.04 0.96 -13.06
C TRP A 104 -22.93 -0.54 -12.87
N LEU A 105 -21.86 -1.03 -12.21
CA LEU A 105 -21.70 -2.46 -11.90
C LEU A 105 -22.80 -3.02 -10.97
N ALA A 106 -23.46 -2.16 -10.20
CA ALA A 106 -24.56 -2.58 -9.33
C ALA A 106 -25.89 -2.71 -10.09
N SER A 107 -26.06 -1.99 -11.20
CA SER A 107 -27.30 -1.91 -11.98
C SER A 107 -27.27 -2.70 -13.30
N ASP A 108 -26.11 -3.16 -13.74
CA ASP A 108 -25.90 -3.87 -15.00
C ASP A 108 -25.40 -5.29 -14.72
N ASP A 109 -26.30 -6.26 -14.87
CA ASP A 109 -25.99 -7.68 -14.58
C ASP A 109 -24.93 -8.24 -15.53
N GLU A 110 -24.93 -7.84 -16.81
CA GLU A 110 -23.94 -8.31 -17.80
C GLU A 110 -22.52 -7.79 -17.44
N ALA A 111 -22.43 -6.52 -17.06
CA ALA A 111 -21.17 -5.93 -16.60
C ALA A 111 -20.66 -6.60 -15.32
N PHE A 112 -21.55 -6.93 -14.39
CA PHE A 112 -21.20 -7.65 -13.18
C PHE A 112 -20.75 -9.08 -13.44
N ASP A 113 -21.46 -9.80 -14.32
CA ASP A 113 -21.10 -11.16 -14.73
C ASP A 113 -19.74 -11.20 -15.41
N ALA A 114 -19.42 -10.21 -16.25
CA ALA A 114 -18.09 -10.07 -16.84
C ALA A 114 -16.99 -9.93 -15.78
N ARG A 115 -17.25 -9.21 -14.67
CA ARG A 115 -16.32 -9.12 -13.53
C ARG A 115 -16.19 -10.45 -12.78
N SER A 116 -17.28 -11.13 -12.56
CA SER A 116 -17.29 -12.45 -11.93
C SER A 116 -16.50 -13.46 -12.75
N GLU A 117 -16.59 -13.41 -14.07
CA GLU A 117 -15.79 -14.27 -14.96
C GLU A 117 -14.28 -13.95 -14.85
N GLN A 118 -13.92 -12.67 -14.79
CA GLN A 118 -12.53 -12.29 -14.53
C GLN A 118 -12.01 -12.84 -13.19
N MET A 119 -12.86 -12.90 -12.14
CA MET A 119 -12.48 -13.52 -10.86
C MET A 119 -12.26 -15.02 -11.00
N LYS A 120 -13.09 -15.74 -11.76
CA LYS A 120 -12.91 -17.18 -12.04
C LYS A 120 -11.58 -17.45 -12.76
N GLU A 121 -11.22 -16.62 -13.72
CA GLU A 121 -9.95 -16.75 -14.41
C GLU A 121 -8.77 -16.50 -13.46
N LEU A 122 -8.83 -15.45 -12.62
CA LEU A 122 -7.81 -15.17 -11.60
C LEU A 122 -7.73 -16.31 -10.57
N HIS A 123 -8.86 -16.86 -10.16
CA HIS A 123 -8.91 -18.04 -9.28
C HIS A 123 -8.17 -19.23 -9.91
N SER A 124 -8.44 -19.51 -11.18
CA SER A 124 -7.73 -20.56 -11.93
C SER A 124 -6.22 -20.33 -12.00
N VAL A 125 -5.79 -19.08 -12.11
CA VAL A 125 -4.35 -18.71 -12.05
C VAL A 125 -3.79 -18.97 -10.67
N TRP A 126 -4.51 -18.57 -9.61
CA TRP A 126 -4.09 -18.82 -8.23
C TRP A 126 -3.87 -20.31 -7.96
N LEU A 127 -4.84 -21.14 -8.33
CA LEU A 127 -4.75 -22.59 -8.14
C LEU A 127 -3.57 -23.24 -8.88
N ARG A 128 -3.25 -22.74 -10.06
CA ARG A 128 -2.20 -23.34 -10.91
C ARG A 128 -0.81 -22.77 -10.68
N LEU A 129 -0.70 -21.47 -10.45
CA LEU A 129 0.57 -20.74 -10.46
C LEU A 129 0.88 -20.03 -9.13
N GLY A 130 -0.04 -20.10 -8.17
CA GLY A 130 0.12 -19.49 -6.85
C GLY A 130 -0.38 -18.05 -6.77
N VAL A 131 -0.47 -17.56 -5.54
CA VAL A 131 -1.04 -16.25 -5.21
C VAL A 131 -0.27 -15.09 -5.85
N LEU A 132 1.05 -15.15 -5.89
CA LEU A 132 1.88 -14.08 -6.48
C LEU A 132 1.58 -13.90 -7.98
N ALA A 133 1.43 -14.99 -8.73
CA ALA A 133 1.09 -14.96 -10.15
C ALA A 133 -0.29 -14.34 -10.36
N MET A 134 -1.27 -14.72 -9.55
CA MET A 134 -2.62 -14.16 -9.58
C MET A 134 -2.60 -12.66 -9.26
N LEU A 135 -1.89 -12.22 -8.22
CA LEU A 135 -1.81 -10.81 -7.85
C LEU A 135 -1.09 -9.97 -8.92
N ARG A 136 -0.04 -10.48 -9.54
CA ARG A 136 0.59 -9.83 -10.70
C ARG A 136 -0.38 -9.70 -11.87
N GLN A 137 -1.14 -10.75 -12.17
CA GLN A 137 -2.16 -10.68 -13.22
C GLN A 137 -3.27 -9.69 -12.90
N THR A 138 -3.65 -9.54 -11.62
CA THR A 138 -4.57 -8.50 -11.16
C THR A 138 -4.05 -7.10 -11.52
N LEU A 139 -2.78 -6.78 -11.20
CA LEU A 139 -2.18 -5.48 -11.54
C LEU A 139 -2.31 -5.14 -13.03
N TYR A 140 -2.00 -6.11 -13.90
CA TYR A 140 -2.07 -5.90 -15.35
C TYR A 140 -3.50 -5.80 -15.86
N ARG A 141 -4.36 -6.71 -15.46
CA ARG A 141 -5.74 -6.82 -15.98
C ARG A 141 -6.58 -5.61 -15.64
N PHE A 142 -6.40 -5.06 -14.45
CA PHE A 142 -7.12 -3.87 -14.00
C PHE A 142 -6.35 -2.57 -14.18
N ASN A 143 -5.16 -2.64 -14.80
CA ASN A 143 -4.28 -1.49 -15.07
C ASN A 143 -4.02 -0.63 -13.81
N LEU A 144 -3.85 -1.30 -12.66
CA LEU A 144 -3.75 -0.64 -11.36
C LEU A 144 -2.54 0.31 -11.24
N PRO A 145 -1.33 -0.01 -11.75
CA PRO A 145 -0.21 0.92 -11.70
C PRO A 145 -0.49 2.26 -12.38
N ALA A 146 -1.16 2.24 -13.54
CA ALA A 146 -1.51 3.48 -14.26
C ALA A 146 -2.57 4.31 -13.52
N ARG A 147 -3.44 3.67 -12.73
CA ARG A 147 -4.42 4.36 -11.89
C ARG A 147 -3.79 4.94 -10.62
N TRP A 148 -2.79 4.26 -10.04
CA TRP A 148 -2.21 4.65 -8.76
C TRP A 148 -1.08 5.65 -8.87
N LEU A 149 -0.11 5.43 -9.79
CA LEU A 149 1.12 6.23 -9.86
C LEU A 149 0.91 7.74 -10.05
N PRO A 150 -0.13 8.21 -10.77
CA PRO A 150 -0.40 9.65 -10.86
C PRO A 150 -0.92 10.28 -9.56
N LYS A 151 -1.37 9.46 -8.59
CA LYS A 151 -1.98 9.94 -7.34
C LYS A 151 -0.95 10.05 -6.22
N THR A 152 -1.20 10.97 -5.29
CA THR A 152 -0.37 11.11 -4.10
C THR A 152 -0.32 9.80 -3.31
N GLY A 153 0.87 9.28 -3.07
CA GLY A 153 1.09 8.00 -2.38
C GLY A 153 0.93 6.76 -3.27
N GLY A 154 0.78 6.92 -4.59
CA GLY A 154 0.59 5.81 -5.53
C GLY A 154 1.79 4.86 -5.61
N GLU A 155 3.02 5.39 -5.59
CA GLU A 155 4.24 4.58 -5.51
C GLU A 155 4.27 3.72 -4.24
N ARG A 156 3.94 4.33 -3.09
CA ARG A 156 3.88 3.61 -1.82
C ARG A 156 2.81 2.51 -1.84
N ARG A 157 1.65 2.79 -2.43
CA ARG A 157 0.60 1.78 -2.61
C ARG A 157 1.10 0.59 -3.43
N LEU A 158 1.78 0.85 -4.54
CA LEU A 158 2.34 -0.19 -5.38
C LEU A 158 3.42 -0.99 -4.65
N THR A 159 4.31 -0.33 -3.92
CA THR A 159 5.35 -0.97 -3.10
C THR A 159 4.75 -1.86 -2.01
N ASN A 160 3.76 -1.36 -1.26
CA ASN A 160 3.06 -2.14 -0.23
C ASN A 160 2.36 -3.36 -0.84
N TYR A 161 1.68 -3.18 -1.97
CA TYR A 161 1.01 -4.26 -2.68
C TYR A 161 1.99 -5.37 -3.10
N LEU A 162 3.11 -5.01 -3.72
CA LEU A 162 4.11 -5.98 -4.15
C LEU A 162 4.77 -6.69 -2.95
N HIS A 163 5.06 -5.97 -1.88
CA HIS A 163 5.59 -6.54 -0.65
C HIS A 163 4.61 -7.53 -0.01
N LEU A 164 3.32 -7.16 0.10
CA LEU A 164 2.27 -8.07 0.59
C LEU A 164 2.15 -9.30 -0.30
N ALA A 165 2.26 -9.16 -1.62
CA ALA A 165 2.20 -10.27 -2.56
C ALA A 165 3.37 -11.27 -2.35
N GLU A 166 4.58 -10.79 -2.06
CA GLU A 166 5.74 -11.62 -1.73
C GLU A 166 5.55 -12.35 -0.39
N LEU A 167 5.05 -11.66 0.63
CA LEU A 167 4.77 -12.25 1.95
C LEU A 167 3.67 -13.32 1.84
N LEU A 168 2.62 -13.06 1.08
CA LEU A 168 1.55 -14.02 0.80
C LEU A 168 2.08 -15.25 0.07
N GLN A 169 2.97 -15.08 -0.91
CA GLN A 169 3.60 -16.21 -1.60
C GLN A 169 4.45 -17.04 -0.64
N SER A 170 5.23 -16.41 0.22
CA SER A 170 6.06 -17.09 1.22
C SER A 170 5.20 -17.86 2.23
N ALA A 171 4.11 -17.26 2.70
CA ALA A 171 3.16 -17.93 3.60
C ALA A 171 2.43 -19.09 2.90
N GLY A 172 2.00 -18.89 1.65
CA GLY A 172 1.30 -19.89 0.86
C GLY A 172 2.12 -21.15 0.56
N ALA A 173 3.45 -21.04 0.60
CA ALA A 173 4.32 -22.19 0.47
C ALA A 173 4.28 -23.15 1.69
N GLN A 174 3.79 -22.66 2.83
CA GLN A 174 3.70 -23.41 4.10
C GLN A 174 2.26 -23.75 4.51
N LEU A 175 1.29 -23.17 3.80
CA LEU A 175 -0.14 -23.30 4.12
C LEU A 175 -0.86 -24.12 3.05
N GLU A 176 -1.79 -24.97 3.47
CA GLU A 176 -2.59 -25.77 2.55
C GLU A 176 -3.89 -25.04 2.17
N GLY A 177 -3.95 -24.66 0.89
CA GLY A 177 -5.14 -24.09 0.26
C GLY A 177 -5.36 -22.60 0.53
N GLU A 178 -6.25 -22.04 -0.28
CA GLU A 178 -6.55 -20.60 -0.33
C GLU A 178 -7.15 -20.08 0.97
N GLN A 179 -8.04 -20.85 1.58
CA GLN A 179 -8.72 -20.47 2.81
C GLN A 179 -7.77 -20.35 4.01
N ALA A 180 -6.71 -21.18 4.03
CA ALA A 180 -5.68 -21.08 5.06
C ALA A 180 -4.87 -19.80 4.89
N LEU A 181 -4.53 -19.43 3.65
CA LEU A 181 -3.81 -18.20 3.35
C LEU A 181 -4.66 -16.95 3.66
N ILE A 182 -5.95 -16.95 3.33
CA ILE A 182 -6.89 -15.87 3.66
C ILE A 182 -7.00 -15.69 5.19
N ARG A 183 -7.15 -16.76 5.94
CA ARG A 183 -7.17 -16.69 7.41
C ARG A 183 -5.86 -16.21 8.00
N TRP A 184 -4.74 -16.66 7.45
CA TRP A 184 -3.42 -16.19 7.86
C TRP A 184 -3.29 -14.67 7.69
N LEU A 185 -3.65 -14.14 6.50
CA LEU A 185 -3.62 -12.70 6.26
C LEU A 185 -4.52 -11.93 7.24
N ALA A 186 -5.73 -12.42 7.49
CA ALA A 186 -6.64 -11.81 8.47
C ALA A 186 -6.02 -11.73 9.87
N THR A 187 -5.36 -12.82 10.32
CA THR A 187 -4.66 -12.84 11.61
C THR A 187 -3.49 -11.84 11.65
N GLN A 188 -2.72 -11.71 10.56
CA GLN A 188 -1.64 -10.72 10.49
C GLN A 188 -2.15 -9.28 10.56
N ILE A 189 -3.32 -9.01 9.97
CA ILE A 189 -3.98 -7.69 10.02
C ILE A 189 -4.49 -7.38 11.43
N GLU A 190 -5.04 -8.37 12.13
CA GLU A 190 -5.55 -8.20 13.50
C GLU A 190 -4.42 -7.98 14.52
N SER A 191 -3.24 -8.56 14.29
CA SER A 191 -2.10 -8.49 15.20
C SER A 191 -0.82 -8.13 14.43
N PRO A 192 -0.72 -6.94 13.83
CA PRO A 192 0.45 -6.51 13.10
C PRO A 192 1.65 -6.34 14.04
N GLY A 193 2.76 -6.99 13.73
CA GLY A 193 4.03 -6.85 14.47
C GLY A 193 4.43 -8.06 15.33
N ALA A 194 3.68 -9.15 15.30
CA ALA A 194 4.03 -10.36 16.04
C ALA A 194 5.21 -11.16 15.43
N THR A 195 5.65 -10.87 14.21
CA THR A 195 6.61 -11.69 13.47
C THR A 195 7.55 -10.84 12.58
N GLY A 196 8.77 -10.63 13.05
CA GLY A 196 10.03 -10.43 12.29
C GLY A 196 10.17 -9.24 11.30
N ASP A 197 11.44 -8.91 11.02
CA ASP A 197 11.90 -7.81 10.14
C ASP A 197 11.37 -7.85 8.68
N ALA A 198 10.91 -9.02 8.19
CA ALA A 198 10.39 -9.16 6.84
C ALA A 198 9.06 -8.41 6.58
N GLN A 199 8.37 -8.00 7.65
CA GLN A 199 7.07 -7.33 7.59
C GLN A 199 7.16 -5.80 7.62
N ILE A 200 8.37 -5.26 7.75
CA ILE A 200 8.60 -3.82 7.78
C ILE A 200 8.27 -3.22 6.41
N VAL A 201 7.57 -2.10 6.42
CA VAL A 201 7.20 -1.37 5.21
C VAL A 201 8.45 -1.00 4.42
N ARG A 202 8.53 -1.44 3.16
CA ARG A 202 9.63 -1.07 2.26
C ARG A 202 9.46 0.37 1.76
N LEU A 203 10.54 1.15 1.85
CA LEU A 203 10.58 2.55 1.43
C LEU A 203 11.45 2.66 0.19
N GLU A 204 10.87 2.50 -1.01
CA GLU A 204 11.65 2.49 -2.26
C GLU A 204 11.80 3.87 -2.93
N SER A 205 11.00 4.87 -2.62
CA SER A 205 11.11 6.17 -3.31
C SER A 205 10.95 7.40 -2.42
N ASP A 206 11.60 7.42 -1.26
CA ASP A 206 11.56 8.58 -0.36
C ASP A 206 12.58 9.67 -0.75
N ALA A 207 12.92 9.78 -2.01
CA ALA A 207 13.99 10.64 -2.47
C ALA A 207 13.80 12.12 -2.10
N ASP A 208 12.56 12.57 -1.85
CA ASP A 208 12.29 14.00 -1.59
C ASP A 208 11.19 14.24 -0.53
N LEU A 209 11.19 13.44 0.53
CA LEU A 209 10.21 13.51 1.63
C LEU A 209 10.87 13.84 2.97
N VAL A 210 10.23 14.68 3.78
CA VAL A 210 10.62 14.88 5.17
C VAL A 210 10.37 13.59 5.95
N LYS A 211 11.39 13.06 6.62
CA LYS A 211 11.30 11.84 7.43
C LYS A 211 10.82 12.17 8.84
N VAL A 212 9.77 11.51 9.31
CA VAL A 212 9.32 11.59 10.71
C VAL A 212 9.62 10.24 11.35
N VAL A 213 10.44 10.22 12.39
CA VAL A 213 11.01 8.99 12.99
C VAL A 213 10.68 8.93 14.47
N THR A 214 10.22 7.78 14.98
CA THR A 214 10.13 7.55 16.42
C THR A 214 11.51 7.17 16.99
N VAL A 215 11.83 7.76 18.13
CA VAL A 215 13.03 7.42 18.91
C VAL A 215 12.57 6.58 20.11
N HIS A 216 13.16 5.39 20.24
CA HIS A 216 12.97 4.49 21.37
C HIS A 216 14.19 4.51 22.28
#